data_b99eb11c3b75bf4d588b302515bfb7ec
#
_entry.id   b99eb11c3b75bf4d588b302515bfb7ec
#
_cell.length_a   1.000
_cell.length_b   1.000
_cell.length_c   1.000
_cell.angle_alpha   90.00
_cell.angle_beta   90.00
_cell.angle_gamma   90.00
#
_symmetry.space_group_name_H-M   'P 1'
#
loop_
_entity.id
_entity.type
_entity.pdbx_description
1 polymer ?
#
loop_
_entity_poly.entity_id
_entity_poly.type
_entity_poly.pdbx_seq_one_letter_code
_entity_poly.pdbx_strand_id
1 'polypeptide(L)'
;YFIREIKDKNLVKSVKDFPVYVDSPLAKRATTIFCGDLRGYLDEEALALVQDGTHMFSFPGLHLTETVEESKLLNMDRTPKVILSASGMCDAGRIRHHLKYNLWRPESSIVFVGFQSPGTLGRTLLDGAPSVKLFGEEVAVRAKVVNFQGLSSHADHDHLVNWISQFKEPKPQ
;
A
#
# COMPACT_ATOMS: atom_id res chain seq x y z
N TYR A 1 10.09 -0.73 4.53
CA TYR A 1 10.95 -1.87 4.81
C TYR A 1 11.09 -2.76 3.56
N PHE A 2 10.03 -3.42 3.08
CA PHE A 2 10.07 -4.39 1.98
C PHE A 2 10.68 -3.85 0.68
N ILE A 3 10.31 -2.64 0.27
CA ILE A 3 10.87 -2.00 -0.94
C ILE A 3 12.35 -1.68 -0.76
N ARG A 4 12.75 -1.27 0.43
CA ARG A 4 14.15 -1.04 0.77
C ARG A 4 14.95 -2.34 0.66
N GLU A 5 14.47 -3.44 1.23
CA GLU A 5 15.09 -4.77 1.09
C GLU A 5 15.28 -5.19 -0.38
N ILE A 6 14.27 -4.93 -1.22
CA ILE A 6 14.36 -5.20 -2.67
C ILE A 6 15.49 -4.41 -3.30
N LYS A 7 15.63 -3.13 -2.96
CA LYS A 7 16.68 -2.24 -3.49
C LYS A 7 18.06 -2.63 -2.95
N ASP A 8 18.20 -2.77 -1.65
CA ASP A 8 19.49 -3.07 -0.99
C ASP A 8 20.06 -4.42 -1.44
N LYS A 9 19.20 -5.43 -1.62
CA LYS A 9 19.58 -6.76 -2.11
C LYS A 9 19.60 -6.88 -3.64
N ASN A 10 19.31 -5.79 -4.37
CA ASN A 10 19.27 -5.76 -5.85
C ASN A 10 18.46 -6.93 -6.45
N LEU A 11 17.28 -7.20 -5.87
CA LEU A 11 16.44 -8.33 -6.26
C LEU A 11 15.78 -8.12 -7.63
N VAL A 12 15.62 -6.88 -8.09
CA VAL A 12 15.08 -6.53 -9.39
C VAL A 12 16.21 -6.12 -10.31
N LYS A 13 16.81 -7.10 -10.97
CA LYS A 13 17.99 -6.90 -11.83
C LYS A 13 17.73 -6.10 -13.11
N SER A 14 16.49 -6.09 -13.59
CA SER A 14 16.10 -5.43 -14.84
C SER A 14 15.90 -3.91 -14.69
N VAL A 15 15.72 -3.42 -13.48
CA VAL A 15 15.53 -1.99 -13.19
C VAL A 15 16.43 -1.64 -12.03
N LYS A 16 17.56 -1.02 -12.32
CA LYS A 16 18.62 -0.72 -11.36
C LYS A 16 18.15 0.26 -10.27
N ASP A 17 17.25 1.16 -10.63
CA ASP A 17 16.59 2.07 -9.71
C ASP A 17 15.20 2.41 -10.21
N PHE A 18 14.21 2.39 -9.33
CA PHE A 18 12.83 2.76 -9.65
C PHE A 18 12.30 3.67 -8.55
N PRO A 19 11.64 4.78 -8.90
CA PRO A 19 11.04 5.67 -7.92
C PRO A 19 9.80 5.01 -7.29
N VAL A 20 9.59 5.32 -6.01
CA VAL A 20 8.43 4.89 -5.23
C VAL A 20 7.69 6.13 -4.77
N TYR A 21 6.43 6.24 -5.12
CA TYR A 21 5.57 7.36 -4.77
C TYR A 21 4.54 6.94 -3.73
N VAL A 22 4.48 7.67 -2.62
CA VAL A 22 3.36 7.58 -1.67
C VAL A 22 2.37 8.66 -2.05
N ASP A 23 1.34 8.27 -2.81
CA ASP A 23 0.30 9.17 -3.30
C ASP A 23 -0.97 9.06 -2.47
N SER A 24 -0.87 9.50 -1.22
CA SER A 24 -1.96 9.56 -0.25
C SER A 24 -1.69 10.63 0.79
N PRO A 25 -2.51 11.70 0.88
CA PRO A 25 -2.36 12.72 1.91
C PRO A 25 -2.44 12.16 3.34
N LEU A 26 -3.27 11.14 3.56
CA LEU A 26 -3.38 10.47 4.86
C LEU A 26 -2.12 9.66 5.20
N ALA A 27 -1.59 8.92 4.24
CA ALA A 27 -0.35 8.16 4.44
C ALA A 27 0.82 9.09 4.75
N LYS A 28 0.92 10.24 4.07
CA LYS A 28 1.93 11.27 4.38
C LYS A 28 1.85 11.73 5.84
N ARG A 29 0.64 12.08 6.33
CA ARG A 29 0.44 12.50 7.72
C ARG A 29 0.83 11.39 8.71
N ALA A 30 0.43 10.16 8.45
CA ALA A 30 0.82 9.01 9.26
C ALA A 30 2.34 8.82 9.27
N THR A 31 3.00 8.88 8.11
CA THR A 31 4.46 8.77 8.00
C THR A 31 5.16 9.85 8.81
N THR A 32 4.67 11.10 8.80
CA THR A 32 5.22 12.19 9.62
C THR A 32 5.16 11.87 11.12
N ILE A 33 4.06 11.27 11.60
CA ILE A 33 3.92 10.83 12.98
C ILE A 33 4.90 9.69 13.30
N PHE A 34 5.00 8.71 12.42
CA PHE A 34 5.91 7.58 12.55
C PHE A 34 7.40 7.94 12.38
N CYS A 35 7.71 9.12 11.88
CA CYS A 35 9.08 9.66 11.86
C CYS A 35 9.44 10.45 13.14
N GLY A 36 8.53 10.55 14.11
CA GLY A 36 8.75 11.20 15.40
C GLY A 36 9.49 10.33 16.41
N ASP A 37 9.29 10.58 17.69
CA ASP A 37 9.89 9.76 18.75
C ASP A 37 9.17 8.41 18.85
N LEU A 38 9.86 7.35 18.46
CA LEU A 38 9.34 5.99 18.42
C LEU A 38 9.82 5.13 19.59
N ARG A 39 10.47 5.71 20.59
CA ARG A 39 10.92 4.97 21.79
C ARG A 39 9.72 4.37 22.52
N GLY A 40 9.79 3.10 22.84
CA GLY A 40 8.71 2.35 23.48
C GLY A 40 7.64 1.79 22.53
N TYR A 41 7.74 2.06 21.21
CA TYR A 41 6.85 1.53 20.19
C TYR A 41 7.51 0.57 19.22
N LEU A 42 8.83 0.55 19.18
CA LEU A 42 9.62 -0.32 18.31
C LEU A 42 10.31 -1.41 19.13
N ASP A 43 10.52 -2.57 18.52
CA ASP A 43 11.38 -3.61 19.04
C ASP A 43 12.87 -3.21 18.95
N GLU A 44 13.74 -4.01 19.54
CA GLU A 44 15.17 -3.72 19.61
C GLU A 44 15.83 -3.66 18.23
N GLU A 45 15.40 -4.51 17.29
CA GLU A 45 15.93 -4.55 15.93
C GLU A 45 15.58 -3.26 15.17
N ALA A 46 14.32 -2.83 15.25
CA ALA A 46 13.86 -1.60 14.61
C ALA A 46 14.47 -0.34 15.27
N LEU A 47 14.65 -0.34 16.60
CA LEU A 47 15.34 0.73 17.32
C LEU A 47 16.81 0.86 16.91
N ALA A 48 17.52 -0.26 16.73
CA ALA A 48 18.90 -0.23 16.25
C ALA A 48 19.02 0.41 14.86
N LEU A 49 18.09 0.11 13.95
CA LEU A 49 18.04 0.74 12.63
C LEU A 49 17.82 2.27 12.69
N VAL A 50 17.00 2.73 13.64
CA VAL A 50 16.74 4.16 13.83
C VAL A 50 17.95 4.87 14.45
N GLN A 51 18.67 4.22 15.36
CA GLN A 51 19.86 4.77 16.02
C GLN A 51 21.03 4.95 15.05
N ASP A 52 21.16 4.13 14.04
CA ASP A 52 22.14 4.29 12.95
C ASP A 52 21.86 5.45 12.01
N GLY A 53 20.87 6.31 12.32
CA GLY A 53 20.45 7.42 11.46
C GLY A 53 19.65 6.97 10.23
N THR A 54 19.28 5.72 10.18
CA THR A 54 18.42 5.16 9.14
C THR A 54 16.96 5.51 9.44
N HIS A 55 16.38 6.36 8.63
CA HIS A 55 14.94 6.61 8.71
C HIS A 55 14.17 5.40 8.15
N MET A 56 13.40 4.72 9.01
CA MET A 56 12.63 3.52 8.62
C MET A 56 11.69 3.76 7.43
N PHE A 57 11.15 4.97 7.32
CA PHE A 57 10.20 5.38 6.29
C PHE A 57 10.82 6.30 5.23
N SER A 58 12.14 6.32 5.10
CA SER A 58 12.85 7.08 4.08
C SER A 58 13.96 6.25 3.45
N PHE A 59 14.06 6.31 2.13
CA PHE A 59 15.14 5.72 1.34
C PHE A 59 15.32 6.50 0.03
N PRO A 60 16.48 6.41 -0.63
CA PRO A 60 16.69 7.06 -1.92
C PRO A 60 15.64 6.62 -2.96
N GLY A 61 14.99 7.60 -3.60
CA GLY A 61 13.93 7.35 -4.58
C GLY A 61 12.52 7.19 -3.98
N LEU A 62 12.32 7.43 -2.67
CA LEU A 62 10.99 7.60 -2.09
C LEU A 62 10.52 9.05 -2.24
N HIS A 63 9.33 9.23 -2.79
CA HIS A 63 8.69 10.52 -3.02
C HIS A 63 7.32 10.57 -2.35
N LEU A 64 7.01 11.65 -1.68
CA LEU A 64 5.69 11.92 -1.10
C LEU A 64 4.96 12.92 -2.00
N THR A 65 3.87 12.50 -2.62
CA THR A 65 3.08 13.37 -3.50
C THR A 65 2.16 14.26 -2.69
N GLU A 66 2.21 15.55 -2.90
CA GLU A 66 1.45 16.53 -2.12
C GLU A 66 0.20 17.00 -2.86
N THR A 67 0.37 17.43 -4.09
CA THR A 67 -0.68 18.08 -4.88
C THR A 67 -1.47 17.11 -5.75
N VAL A 68 -2.62 17.54 -6.23
CA VAL A 68 -3.42 16.81 -7.20
C VAL A 68 -2.71 16.78 -8.55
N GLU A 69 -2.00 17.86 -8.88
CA GLU A 69 -1.25 18.03 -10.12
C GLU A 69 -0.11 17.01 -10.20
N GLU A 70 0.67 16.86 -9.13
CA GLU A 70 1.71 15.83 -9.03
C GLU A 70 1.12 14.42 -9.20
N SER A 71 0.01 14.13 -8.52
CA SER A 71 -0.69 12.84 -8.63
C SER A 71 -1.12 12.55 -10.08
N LYS A 72 -1.62 13.55 -10.81
CA LYS A 72 -2.00 13.40 -12.22
C LYS A 72 -0.78 13.10 -13.11
N LEU A 73 0.34 13.76 -12.86
CA LEU A 73 1.58 13.55 -13.65
C LEU A 73 2.08 12.11 -13.53
N LEU A 74 1.89 11.44 -12.39
CA LEU A 74 2.27 10.03 -12.22
C LEU A 74 1.56 9.12 -13.24
N ASN A 75 0.34 9.44 -13.63
CA ASN A 75 -0.42 8.67 -14.61
C ASN A 75 0.01 8.93 -16.07
N MET A 76 0.60 10.08 -16.33
CA MET A 76 1.10 10.45 -17.66
C MET A 76 2.50 9.92 -17.92
N ASP A 77 3.32 9.85 -16.88
CA ASP A 77 4.69 9.36 -16.98
C ASP A 77 4.75 7.83 -17.12
N ARG A 78 5.42 7.35 -18.18
CA ARG A 78 5.57 5.93 -18.52
C ARG A 78 6.78 5.25 -17.90
N THR A 79 7.63 5.99 -17.19
CA THR A 79 8.77 5.43 -16.49
C THR A 79 8.31 4.38 -15.46
N PRO A 80 8.98 3.22 -15.40
CA PRO A 80 8.67 2.22 -14.36
C PRO A 80 8.77 2.80 -12.97
N LYS A 81 7.72 2.61 -12.17
CA LYS A 81 7.59 3.17 -10.82
C LYS A 81 6.67 2.33 -9.96
N VAL A 82 6.77 2.50 -8.66
CA VAL A 82 5.79 1.99 -7.69
C VAL A 82 4.96 3.15 -7.16
N ILE A 83 3.64 3.01 -7.15
CA ILE A 83 2.71 3.98 -6.57
C ILE A 83 1.97 3.31 -5.41
N LEU A 84 2.15 3.84 -4.21
CA LEU A 84 1.41 3.45 -3.01
C LEU A 84 0.27 4.44 -2.80
N SER A 85 -0.96 4.00 -2.95
CA SER A 85 -2.13 4.87 -2.87
C SER A 85 -3.26 4.26 -2.06
N ALA A 86 -4.06 5.09 -1.43
CA ALA A 86 -5.27 4.73 -0.69
C ALA A 86 -6.52 5.06 -1.54
N SER A 87 -7.68 4.45 -1.28
CA SER A 87 -8.04 3.51 -0.21
C SER A 87 -7.69 2.07 -0.59
N GLY A 88 -7.49 1.23 0.45
CA GLY A 88 -7.09 -0.17 0.26
C GLY A 88 -8.10 -1.02 -0.51
N MET A 89 -9.40 -0.69 -0.46
CA MET A 89 -10.47 -1.42 -1.17
C MET A 89 -10.85 -0.78 -2.52
N CYS A 90 -10.13 0.27 -2.93
CA CYS A 90 -10.28 0.98 -4.20
C CYS A 90 -11.62 1.72 -4.40
N ASP A 91 -12.46 1.88 -3.37
CA ASP A 91 -13.76 2.54 -3.48
C ASP A 91 -13.68 4.06 -3.41
N ALA A 92 -12.59 4.60 -2.89
CA ALA A 92 -12.36 6.04 -2.76
C ALA A 92 -10.89 6.41 -2.97
N GLY A 93 -10.59 7.70 -2.96
CA GLY A 93 -9.23 8.23 -2.98
C GLY A 93 -8.54 8.22 -4.34
N ARG A 94 -7.28 8.57 -4.32
CA ARG A 94 -6.43 8.74 -5.52
C ARG A 94 -6.22 7.43 -6.27
N ILE A 95 -6.26 6.29 -5.58
CA ILE A 95 -6.13 4.96 -6.20
C ILE A 95 -7.10 4.76 -7.37
N ARG A 96 -8.33 5.28 -7.29
CA ARG A 96 -9.31 5.17 -8.38
C ARG A 96 -8.86 5.84 -9.67
N HIS A 97 -8.15 6.97 -9.55
CA HIS A 97 -7.55 7.64 -10.71
C HIS A 97 -6.41 6.81 -11.27
N HIS A 98 -5.53 6.29 -10.42
CA HIS A 98 -4.45 5.42 -10.88
C HIS A 98 -4.99 4.16 -11.56
N LEU A 99 -6.03 3.55 -11.03
CA LEU A 99 -6.69 2.40 -11.67
C LEU A 99 -7.27 2.76 -13.04
N LYS A 100 -7.98 3.91 -13.17
CA LYS A 100 -8.53 4.36 -14.45
C LYS A 100 -7.46 4.44 -15.54
N TYR A 101 -6.27 4.93 -15.22
CA TYR A 101 -5.20 5.16 -16.19
C TYR A 101 -4.27 3.96 -16.39
N ASN A 102 -4.31 2.96 -15.52
CA ASN A 102 -3.33 1.87 -15.54
C ASN A 102 -3.95 0.46 -15.66
N LEU A 103 -5.24 0.24 -15.37
CA LEU A 103 -5.87 -1.09 -15.46
C LEU A 103 -5.86 -1.68 -16.86
N TRP A 104 -6.00 -0.86 -17.89
CA TRP A 104 -6.01 -1.32 -19.28
C TRP A 104 -4.61 -1.61 -19.85
N ARG A 105 -3.56 -1.33 -19.09
CA ARG A 105 -2.15 -1.49 -19.50
C ARG A 105 -1.62 -2.85 -19.06
N PRO A 106 -1.28 -3.76 -19.99
CA PRO A 106 -0.81 -5.11 -19.64
C PRO A 106 0.56 -5.10 -18.94
N GLU A 107 1.36 -4.04 -19.10
CA GLU A 107 2.63 -3.86 -18.40
C GLU A 107 2.48 -3.42 -16.94
N SER A 108 1.28 -3.02 -16.53
CA SER A 108 1.00 -2.61 -15.15
C SER A 108 0.67 -3.81 -14.26
N SER A 109 0.93 -3.65 -12.97
CA SER A 109 0.52 -4.62 -11.94
C SER A 109 -0.21 -3.90 -10.82
N ILE A 110 -1.35 -4.45 -10.40
CA ILE A 110 -2.11 -4.01 -9.24
C ILE A 110 -1.85 -5.00 -8.12
N VAL A 111 -1.27 -4.53 -7.02
CA VAL A 111 -0.90 -5.39 -5.89
C VAL A 111 -1.75 -5.02 -4.69
N PHE A 112 -2.63 -5.94 -4.28
CA PHE A 112 -3.36 -5.83 -3.03
C PHE A 112 -2.54 -6.40 -1.89
N VAL A 113 -2.40 -5.63 -0.81
CA VAL A 113 -1.60 -6.00 0.38
C VAL A 113 -2.47 -6.25 1.61
N GLY A 114 -3.79 -6.23 1.44
CA GLY A 114 -4.78 -6.45 2.51
C GLY A 114 -6.06 -7.08 1.99
N PHE A 115 -6.90 -7.47 2.93
CA PHE A 115 -8.21 -8.06 2.66
C PHE A 115 -9.09 -7.15 1.80
N GLN A 116 -9.84 -7.76 0.88
CA GLN A 116 -10.80 -7.07 0.02
C GLN A 116 -12.21 -7.57 0.35
N SER A 117 -13.05 -6.69 0.89
CA SER A 117 -14.42 -7.03 1.28
C SER A 117 -15.30 -7.29 0.06
N PRO A 118 -16.24 -8.26 0.13
CA PRO A 118 -17.26 -8.44 -0.91
C PRO A 118 -17.99 -7.12 -1.22
N GLY A 119 -18.28 -6.89 -2.50
CA GLY A 119 -18.94 -5.67 -2.97
C GLY A 119 -18.03 -4.48 -3.24
N THR A 120 -16.74 -4.57 -2.94
CA THR A 120 -15.77 -3.50 -3.22
C THR A 120 -15.16 -3.63 -4.62
N LEU A 121 -14.66 -2.52 -5.15
CA LEU A 121 -13.93 -2.53 -6.43
C LEU A 121 -12.67 -3.41 -6.36
N GLY A 122 -11.94 -3.36 -5.24
CA GLY A 122 -10.76 -4.20 -5.04
C GLY A 122 -11.10 -5.69 -5.08
N ARG A 123 -12.22 -6.10 -4.49
CA ARG A 123 -12.70 -7.47 -4.56
C ARG A 123 -13.08 -7.88 -5.99
N THR A 124 -13.80 -7.02 -6.69
CA THR A 124 -14.17 -7.24 -8.10
C THR A 124 -12.93 -7.46 -8.98
N LEU A 125 -11.85 -6.71 -8.76
CA LEU A 125 -10.59 -6.89 -9.48
C LEU A 125 -9.90 -8.21 -9.13
N LEU A 126 -9.89 -8.60 -7.85
CA LEU A 126 -9.32 -9.88 -7.41
C LEU A 126 -10.08 -11.10 -7.94
N ASP A 127 -11.39 -10.98 -8.09
CA ASP A 127 -12.25 -12.03 -8.67
C ASP A 127 -12.06 -12.15 -10.20
N GLY A 128 -11.22 -11.33 -10.82
CA GLY A 128 -10.84 -11.46 -12.22
C GLY A 128 -11.81 -10.82 -13.20
N ALA A 129 -12.53 -9.78 -12.80
CA ALA A 129 -13.43 -9.06 -13.70
C ALA A 129 -12.68 -8.58 -14.97
N PRO A 130 -13.21 -8.80 -16.17
CA PRO A 130 -12.55 -8.38 -17.43
C PRO A 130 -12.62 -6.86 -17.65
N SER A 131 -13.57 -6.18 -17.03
CA SER A 131 -13.70 -4.72 -17.01
C SER A 131 -14.37 -4.26 -15.73
N VAL A 132 -14.17 -2.99 -15.39
CA VAL A 132 -14.79 -2.32 -14.22
C VAL A 132 -15.23 -0.92 -14.58
N LYS A 133 -16.23 -0.40 -13.87
CA LYS A 133 -16.71 0.97 -14.08
C LYS A 133 -16.00 1.95 -13.14
N LEU A 134 -15.28 2.92 -13.69
CA LEU A 134 -14.56 3.96 -12.97
C LEU A 134 -15.00 5.33 -13.47
N PHE A 135 -15.51 6.17 -12.58
CA PHE A 135 -16.01 7.53 -12.92
C PHE A 135 -17.02 7.55 -14.07
N GLY A 136 -17.89 6.54 -14.14
CA GLY A 136 -18.89 6.43 -15.20
C GLY A 136 -18.42 5.75 -16.49
N GLU A 137 -17.12 5.54 -16.67
CA GLU A 137 -16.52 4.92 -17.85
C GLU A 137 -16.16 3.45 -17.59
N GLU A 138 -16.33 2.62 -18.60
CA GLU A 138 -15.88 1.23 -18.56
C GLU A 138 -14.39 1.14 -18.89
N VAL A 139 -13.64 0.49 -18.00
CA VAL A 139 -12.19 0.32 -18.12
C VAL A 139 -11.85 -1.16 -18.16
N ALA A 140 -11.22 -1.61 -19.23
CA ALA A 140 -10.76 -2.99 -19.37
C ALA A 140 -9.67 -3.32 -18.33
N VAL A 141 -9.70 -4.52 -17.76
CA VAL A 141 -8.66 -5.02 -16.84
C VAL A 141 -7.70 -5.90 -17.63
N ARG A 142 -6.55 -5.35 -17.99
CA ARG A 142 -5.44 -6.05 -18.66
C ARG A 142 -4.19 -6.10 -17.81
N ALA A 143 -4.13 -5.24 -16.78
CA ALA A 143 -3.06 -5.25 -15.79
C ALA A 143 -3.06 -6.56 -15.01
N LYS A 144 -1.89 -7.01 -14.59
CA LYS A 144 -1.77 -8.15 -13.69
C LYS A 144 -2.31 -7.79 -12.31
N VAL A 145 -3.26 -8.54 -11.80
CA VAL A 145 -3.78 -8.38 -10.44
C VAL A 145 -3.16 -9.43 -9.52
N VAL A 146 -2.58 -8.98 -8.41
CA VAL A 146 -1.86 -9.83 -7.44
C VAL A 146 -2.41 -9.57 -6.05
N ASN A 147 -2.66 -10.63 -5.29
CA ASN A 147 -3.01 -10.56 -3.88
C ASN A 147 -1.81 -11.03 -3.04
N PHE A 148 -1.29 -10.15 -2.20
CA PHE A 148 -0.20 -10.44 -1.28
C PHE A 148 -0.73 -10.48 0.16
N GLN A 149 -0.85 -11.67 0.73
CA GLN A 149 -1.54 -11.90 2.01
C GLN A 149 -0.65 -11.78 3.26
N GLY A 150 0.62 -11.47 3.11
CA GLY A 150 1.60 -11.50 4.21
C GLY A 150 1.74 -10.23 5.03
N LEU A 151 1.00 -9.14 4.72
CA LEU A 151 1.22 -7.82 5.34
C LEU A 151 0.00 -7.30 6.13
N SER A 152 -0.97 -8.15 6.47
CA SER A 152 -2.11 -7.73 7.28
C SER A 152 -1.68 -7.48 8.73
N SER A 153 -2.07 -6.32 9.27
CA SER A 153 -1.96 -5.99 10.70
C SER A 153 -3.26 -6.28 11.48
N HIS A 154 -4.27 -6.82 10.81
CA HIS A 154 -5.52 -7.21 11.46
C HIS A 154 -5.31 -8.51 12.25
N ALA A 155 -5.89 -8.54 13.46
CA ALA A 155 -5.94 -9.76 14.26
C ALA A 155 -6.76 -10.84 13.53
N ASP A 156 -6.26 -12.08 13.54
CA ASP A 156 -6.99 -13.24 13.08
C ASP A 156 -7.99 -13.74 14.14
N HIS A 157 -8.71 -14.82 13.82
CA HIS A 157 -9.68 -15.43 14.72
C HIS A 157 -9.06 -15.75 16.08
N ASP A 158 -7.91 -16.38 16.12
CA ASP A 158 -7.30 -16.86 17.35
C ASP A 158 -6.82 -15.71 18.23
N HIS A 159 -6.27 -14.67 17.65
CA HIS A 159 -5.92 -13.44 18.35
C HIS A 159 -7.14 -12.74 18.94
N LEU A 160 -8.27 -12.66 18.20
CA LEU A 160 -9.50 -12.07 18.69
C LEU A 160 -10.10 -12.88 19.85
N VAL A 161 -10.14 -14.21 19.73
CA VAL A 161 -10.63 -15.10 20.79
C VAL A 161 -9.76 -15.00 22.04
N ASN A 162 -8.42 -14.99 21.86
CA ASN A 162 -7.49 -14.82 22.98
C ASN A 162 -7.69 -13.46 23.65
N TRP A 163 -7.85 -12.38 22.88
CA TRP A 163 -8.09 -11.04 23.42
C TRP A 163 -9.37 -10.99 24.27
N ILE A 164 -10.49 -11.53 23.73
CA ILE A 164 -11.77 -11.58 24.46
C ILE A 164 -11.66 -12.44 25.73
N SER A 165 -10.90 -13.54 25.68
CA SER A 165 -10.72 -14.43 26.84
C SER A 165 -9.99 -13.79 28.03
N GLN A 166 -9.28 -12.67 27.82
CA GLN A 166 -8.61 -11.93 28.89
C GLN A 166 -9.58 -11.10 29.76
N PHE A 167 -10.81 -10.88 29.32
CA PHE A 167 -11.80 -10.16 30.13
C PHE A 167 -12.22 -11.01 31.33
N LYS A 168 -12.03 -10.45 32.53
CA LYS A 168 -12.50 -11.03 33.77
C LYS A 168 -13.97 -10.66 33.99
N GLU A 169 -14.59 -11.27 35.04
CA GLU A 169 -15.96 -10.93 35.36
C GLU A 169 -16.11 -9.46 35.87
N PRO A 170 -17.21 -8.75 35.53
CA PRO A 170 -18.26 -9.19 34.60
C PRO A 170 -17.80 -9.15 33.15
N LYS A 171 -18.09 -10.23 32.40
CA LYS A 171 -17.79 -10.26 30.98
C LYS A 171 -18.65 -9.30 30.19
N PRO A 172 -18.12 -8.69 29.08
CA PRO A 172 -18.94 -7.91 28.16
C PRO A 172 -20.12 -8.75 27.62
N GLN A 173 -21.28 -8.12 27.54
CA GLN A 173 -22.47 -8.73 26.93
C GLN A 173 -22.49 -8.51 25.41
#